data_91a42c785197da22806faeac15452ed4
#
_entry.id   91a42c785197da22806faeac15452ed4
#
_cell.length_a   1.000
_cell.length_b   1.000
_cell.length_c   1.000
_cell.angle_alpha   90.00
_cell.angle_beta   90.00
_cell.angle_gamma   90.00
#
_symmetry.space_group_name_H-M   'P 1'
#
loop_
_entity.id
_entity.type
_entity.pdbx_description
1 polymer ?
#
loop_
_entity_poly.entity_id
_entity_poly.type
_entity_poly.pdbx_seq_one_letter_code
_entity_poly.pdbx_strand_id
1 'polypeptide(L)'
;MHESYEDLRIWRDREIPGLLSDSEQLNLFHDQLISRTMRLAEERVKREQGNPPAPYAFYLMGSAGRCEQSIWSDQDHGLIFAGGRSEQDYFLVLGAEIKRGLAAVGYDECEGGVMSSNPLWCLPEEAMKQQVSGWLQQGDWQALRHMQIFFDSRVLIGEKDMLTPVKNIIFSTLKERNDLYQRLIENVRLIKKGRGVFGQLLPEQKGSRQGSLDLKQTIYFPFVNAARLLAFYKQLHVPSTLSRYACLEDDYPALRFYKRQFSEFLQFRLRKVEKSDGYDHVHYIPVQSLNPGEKKQLKAWMKYSHEAFEYAGKILSKAGVL
;
A
#
# COMPACT_ATOMS: atom_id res chain seq x y z
N MET A 1 -19.57 26.55 12.25
CA MET A 1 -18.10 26.59 12.33
C MET A 1 -17.59 25.72 11.18
N HIS A 2 -16.80 26.28 10.27
CA HIS A 2 -16.22 25.46 9.17
C HIS A 2 -15.08 24.61 9.74
N GLU A 3 -15.09 23.30 9.48
CA GLU A 3 -14.03 22.39 9.86
C GLU A 3 -12.71 22.82 9.21
N SER A 4 -11.58 22.67 9.91
CA SER A 4 -10.24 23.01 9.43
C SER A 4 -9.32 21.80 9.47
N TYR A 5 -8.17 21.86 8.80
CA TYR A 5 -7.15 20.80 8.90
C TYR A 5 -6.61 20.65 10.33
N GLU A 6 -6.57 21.74 11.10
CA GLU A 6 -6.18 21.67 12.52
C GLU A 6 -7.22 20.93 13.37
N ASP A 7 -8.52 21.15 13.12
CA ASP A 7 -9.57 20.42 13.82
C ASP A 7 -9.48 18.91 13.52
N LEU A 8 -9.17 18.54 12.26
CA LEU A 8 -8.96 17.15 11.86
C LEU A 8 -7.71 16.55 12.49
N ARG A 9 -6.63 17.31 12.64
CA ARG A 9 -5.42 16.89 13.34
C ARG A 9 -5.70 16.62 14.82
N ILE A 10 -6.38 17.53 15.49
CA ILE A 10 -6.80 17.39 16.89
C ILE A 10 -7.69 16.14 17.05
N TRP A 11 -8.63 15.94 16.13
CA TRP A 11 -9.47 14.74 16.12
C TRP A 11 -8.65 13.46 15.95
N ARG A 12 -7.70 13.43 15.01
CA ARG A 12 -6.76 12.31 14.82
C ARG A 12 -6.01 11.96 16.10
N ASP A 13 -5.38 12.96 16.71
CA ASP A 13 -4.52 12.76 17.88
C ASP A 13 -5.30 12.29 19.11
N ARG A 14 -6.60 12.62 19.18
CA ARG A 14 -7.51 12.15 20.21
C ARG A 14 -7.98 10.70 20.01
N GLU A 15 -8.31 10.31 18.78
CA GLU A 15 -8.97 9.01 18.50
C GLU A 15 -7.94 7.87 18.32
N ILE A 16 -6.82 8.11 17.68
CA ILE A 16 -5.83 7.06 17.35
C ILE A 16 -5.41 6.21 18.56
N PRO A 17 -5.14 6.78 19.76
CA PRO A 17 -4.75 5.96 20.92
C PRO A 17 -5.76 4.89 21.31
N GLY A 18 -7.05 5.12 21.08
CA GLY A 18 -8.12 4.15 21.34
C GLY A 18 -8.21 3.00 20.31
N LEU A 19 -7.55 3.12 19.16
CA LEU A 19 -7.67 2.19 18.02
C LEU A 19 -6.50 1.22 17.87
N LEU A 20 -5.53 1.24 18.77
CA LEU A 20 -4.29 0.47 18.68
C LEU A 20 -4.45 -1.06 18.80
N SER A 21 -5.58 -1.51 19.28
CA SER A 21 -5.90 -2.94 19.43
C SER A 21 -6.61 -3.55 18.22
N ASP A 22 -7.06 -2.72 17.26
CA ASP A 22 -7.87 -3.17 16.13
C ASP A 22 -7.42 -2.47 14.82
N SER A 23 -6.69 -3.23 13.99
CA SER A 23 -6.19 -2.70 12.71
C SER A 23 -7.32 -2.39 11.72
N GLU A 24 -8.45 -3.06 11.79
CA GLU A 24 -9.59 -2.80 10.90
C GLU A 24 -10.24 -1.47 11.27
N GLN A 25 -10.53 -1.25 12.56
CA GLN A 25 -11.09 0.02 13.05
C GLN A 25 -10.12 1.18 12.79
N LEU A 26 -8.82 0.98 12.97
CA LEU A 26 -7.82 2.00 12.65
C LEU A 26 -7.85 2.38 11.17
N ASN A 27 -7.93 1.41 10.25
CA ASN A 27 -7.98 1.70 8.82
C ASN A 27 -9.31 2.37 8.42
N LEU A 28 -10.45 2.01 9.02
CA LEU A 28 -11.71 2.72 8.84
C LEU A 28 -11.62 4.18 9.31
N PHE A 29 -10.95 4.42 10.42
CA PHE A 29 -10.70 5.77 10.92
C PHE A 29 -9.80 6.57 9.95
N HIS A 30 -8.73 5.99 9.43
CA HIS A 30 -7.89 6.61 8.40
C HIS A 30 -8.72 6.99 7.16
N ASP A 31 -9.61 6.11 6.71
CA ASP A 31 -10.48 6.38 5.56
C ASP A 31 -11.40 7.59 5.81
N GLN A 32 -11.98 7.70 7.01
CA GLN A 32 -12.80 8.84 7.40
C GLN A 32 -11.98 10.12 7.44
N LEU A 33 -10.80 10.09 8.05
CA LEU A 33 -9.91 11.23 8.20
C LEU A 33 -9.41 11.74 6.84
N ILE A 34 -8.94 10.84 5.98
CA ILE A 34 -8.49 11.16 4.62
C ILE A 34 -9.65 11.71 3.79
N SER A 35 -10.85 11.10 3.89
CA SER A 35 -12.04 11.56 3.18
C SER A 35 -12.46 12.99 3.59
N ARG A 36 -12.41 13.31 4.88
CA ARG A 36 -12.73 14.66 5.38
C ARG A 36 -11.68 15.66 4.93
N THR A 37 -10.40 15.29 5.00
CA THR A 37 -9.29 16.13 4.52
C THR A 37 -9.42 16.44 3.03
N MET A 38 -9.72 15.42 2.22
CA MET A 38 -9.90 15.56 0.78
C MET A 38 -11.09 16.50 0.44
N ARG A 39 -12.22 16.38 1.16
CA ARG A 39 -13.38 17.27 0.96
C ARG A 39 -13.02 18.73 1.27
N LEU A 40 -12.28 18.99 2.34
CA LEU A 40 -11.80 20.33 2.65
C LEU A 40 -10.89 20.89 1.55
N ALA A 41 -10.01 20.04 1.00
CA ALA A 41 -9.15 20.41 -0.12
C ALA A 41 -9.99 20.77 -1.36
N GLU A 42 -10.98 19.93 -1.68
CA GLU A 42 -11.89 20.18 -2.81
C GLU A 42 -12.67 21.48 -2.63
N GLU A 43 -13.22 21.75 -1.45
CA GLU A 43 -13.96 22.99 -1.18
C GLU A 43 -13.10 24.24 -1.31
N ARG A 44 -11.80 24.16 -0.98
CA ARG A 44 -10.86 25.28 -1.15
C ARG A 44 -10.60 25.55 -2.65
N VAL A 45 -10.27 24.50 -3.39
CA VAL A 45 -10.02 24.64 -4.83
C VAL A 45 -11.27 25.08 -5.58
N LYS A 46 -12.46 24.59 -5.21
CA LYS A 46 -13.73 25.06 -5.79
C LYS A 46 -13.98 26.54 -5.59
N ARG A 47 -13.59 27.11 -4.47
CA ARG A 47 -13.74 28.56 -4.22
C ARG A 47 -12.82 29.41 -5.10
N GLU A 48 -11.67 28.87 -5.46
CA GLU A 48 -10.64 29.59 -6.24
C GLU A 48 -10.79 29.36 -7.75
N GLN A 49 -11.16 28.15 -8.17
CA GLN A 49 -11.15 27.73 -9.58
C GLN A 49 -12.50 27.22 -10.11
N GLY A 50 -13.54 27.22 -9.29
CA GLY A 50 -14.84 26.65 -9.67
C GLY A 50 -14.92 25.13 -9.43
N ASN A 51 -16.01 24.54 -9.92
CA ASN A 51 -16.26 23.09 -9.77
C ASN A 51 -15.26 22.27 -10.58
N PRO A 52 -14.99 20.99 -10.18
CA PRO A 52 -14.22 20.07 -11.01
C PRO A 52 -14.74 20.03 -12.45
N PRO A 53 -13.85 20.13 -13.45
CA PRO A 53 -14.26 20.22 -14.86
C PRO A 53 -14.78 18.88 -15.41
N ALA A 54 -14.56 17.79 -14.72
CA ALA A 54 -14.99 16.44 -15.13
C ALA A 54 -15.24 15.53 -13.93
N PRO A 55 -16.02 14.44 -14.06
CA PRO A 55 -16.11 13.38 -13.09
C PRO A 55 -14.72 12.78 -12.80
N TYR A 56 -14.46 12.44 -11.53
CA TYR A 56 -13.15 11.96 -11.11
C TYR A 56 -13.25 11.00 -9.94
N ALA A 57 -12.15 10.30 -9.67
CA ALA A 57 -11.96 9.49 -8.48
C ALA A 57 -10.64 9.84 -7.79
N PHE A 58 -10.71 10.03 -6.48
CA PHE A 58 -9.55 10.05 -5.59
C PHE A 58 -9.31 8.62 -5.09
N TYR A 59 -8.12 8.11 -5.33
CA TYR A 59 -7.75 6.73 -4.98
C TYR A 59 -6.52 6.67 -4.10
N LEU A 60 -6.51 5.69 -3.21
CA LEU A 60 -5.41 5.37 -2.30
C LEU A 60 -4.58 4.23 -2.86
N MET A 61 -3.28 4.23 -2.57
CA MET A 61 -2.30 3.21 -2.93
C MET A 61 -1.51 2.74 -1.70
N GLY A 62 -0.47 1.96 -1.90
CA GLY A 62 0.41 1.53 -0.81
C GLY A 62 -0.31 0.85 0.36
N SER A 63 0.05 1.18 1.58
CA SER A 63 -0.61 0.64 2.78
C SER A 63 -2.06 1.11 2.92
N ALA A 64 -2.36 2.34 2.50
CA ALA A 64 -3.72 2.89 2.50
C ALA A 64 -4.63 2.18 1.49
N GLY A 65 -4.11 1.89 0.28
CA GLY A 65 -4.82 1.11 -0.72
C GLY A 65 -5.15 -0.30 -0.24
N ARG A 66 -4.24 -0.94 0.50
CA ARG A 66 -4.43 -2.31 1.03
C ARG A 66 -5.16 -2.37 2.38
N CYS A 67 -5.57 -1.25 2.97
CA CYS A 67 -6.15 -1.19 4.32
C CYS A 67 -5.20 -1.77 5.41
N GLU A 68 -3.94 -1.39 5.37
CA GLU A 68 -2.86 -1.91 6.22
C GLU A 68 -2.05 -0.78 6.87
N GLN A 69 -2.65 0.42 6.99
CA GLN A 69 -2.01 1.56 7.62
C GLN A 69 -1.70 1.29 9.09
N SER A 70 -0.64 1.91 9.58
CA SER A 70 -0.29 1.99 11.00
C SER A 70 -0.72 3.35 11.55
N ILE A 71 -0.45 3.62 12.83
CA ILE A 71 -0.72 4.93 13.45
C ILE A 71 -0.01 6.08 12.73
N TRP A 72 1.19 5.83 12.24
CA TRP A 72 1.91 6.72 11.33
C TRP A 72 1.90 6.10 9.94
N SER A 73 1.56 6.88 8.95
CA SER A 73 1.49 6.47 7.55
C SER A 73 1.90 7.63 6.67
N ASP A 74 2.54 7.30 5.56
CA ASP A 74 2.82 8.24 4.47
C ASP A 74 1.60 8.39 3.54
N GLN A 75 1.71 9.33 2.64
CA GLN A 75 0.70 9.61 1.63
C GLN A 75 1.00 8.81 0.37
N ASP A 76 0.15 7.84 0.05
CA ASP A 76 0.16 7.14 -1.23
C ASP A 76 -1.21 7.29 -1.89
N HIS A 77 -1.38 8.27 -2.79
CA HIS A 77 -2.67 8.55 -3.40
C HIS A 77 -2.56 9.14 -4.81
N GLY A 78 -3.67 9.09 -5.57
CA GLY A 78 -3.75 9.68 -6.90
C GLY A 78 -5.15 10.20 -7.24
N LEU A 79 -5.24 10.86 -8.39
CA LEU A 79 -6.48 11.30 -9.02
C LEU A 79 -6.56 10.73 -10.44
N ILE A 80 -7.71 10.17 -10.77
CA ILE A 80 -8.07 9.75 -12.13
C ILE A 80 -9.37 10.44 -12.51
N PHE A 81 -9.49 10.93 -13.75
CA PHE A 81 -10.63 11.73 -14.16
C PHE A 81 -11.04 11.45 -15.60
N ALA A 82 -12.31 11.72 -15.92
CA ALA A 82 -12.81 11.70 -17.27
C ALA A 82 -12.29 12.94 -18.04
N GLY A 83 -12.30 12.85 -19.37
CA GLY A 83 -11.84 13.97 -20.21
C GLY A 83 -10.41 13.80 -20.72
N GLY A 84 -9.73 14.90 -20.94
CA GLY A 84 -8.41 14.93 -21.55
C GLY A 84 -7.35 15.66 -20.70
N ARG A 85 -6.24 16.01 -21.33
CA ARG A 85 -5.16 16.74 -20.64
C ARG A 85 -5.49 18.19 -20.34
N SER A 86 -6.50 18.78 -20.97
CA SER A 86 -6.99 20.13 -20.70
C SER A 86 -7.50 20.30 -19.26
N GLU A 87 -8.05 19.23 -18.68
CA GLU A 87 -8.58 19.22 -17.31
C GLU A 87 -7.51 18.94 -16.25
N GLN A 88 -6.32 18.50 -16.66
CA GLN A 88 -5.27 18.03 -15.77
C GLN A 88 -4.75 19.11 -14.82
N ASP A 89 -4.66 20.37 -15.26
CA ASP A 89 -4.15 21.47 -14.45
C ASP A 89 -5.03 21.69 -13.20
N TYR A 90 -6.36 21.64 -13.35
CA TYR A 90 -7.28 21.70 -12.22
C TYR A 90 -7.00 20.58 -11.20
N PHE A 91 -6.88 19.33 -11.68
CA PHE A 91 -6.68 18.18 -10.81
C PHE A 91 -5.29 18.15 -10.19
N LEU A 92 -4.27 18.72 -10.82
CA LEU A 92 -2.94 18.90 -10.20
C LEU A 92 -2.99 19.94 -9.07
N VAL A 93 -3.75 21.03 -9.23
CA VAL A 93 -3.97 22.01 -8.15
C VAL A 93 -4.74 21.36 -6.99
N LEU A 94 -5.79 20.59 -7.30
CA LEU A 94 -6.51 19.82 -6.28
C LEU A 94 -5.57 18.81 -5.58
N GLY A 95 -4.73 18.11 -6.33
CA GLY A 95 -3.73 17.17 -5.81
C GLY A 95 -2.71 17.84 -4.89
N ALA A 96 -2.26 19.05 -5.23
CA ALA A 96 -1.36 19.83 -4.39
C ALA A 96 -2.03 20.26 -3.07
N GLU A 97 -3.30 20.66 -3.12
CA GLU A 97 -4.05 21.01 -1.92
C GLU A 97 -4.34 19.78 -1.03
N ILE A 98 -4.68 18.62 -1.63
CA ILE A 98 -4.83 17.35 -0.90
C ILE A 98 -3.53 16.99 -0.19
N LYS A 99 -2.39 17.04 -0.88
CA LYS A 99 -1.07 16.76 -0.31
C LYS A 99 -0.80 17.66 0.89
N ARG A 100 -1.04 18.97 0.76
CA ARG A 100 -0.88 19.94 1.84
C ARG A 100 -1.81 19.67 3.01
N GLY A 101 -3.08 19.35 2.73
CA GLY A 101 -4.08 19.04 3.76
C GLY A 101 -3.71 17.79 4.55
N LEU A 102 -3.32 16.72 3.87
CA LEU A 102 -2.89 15.47 4.52
C LEU A 102 -1.63 15.66 5.36
N ALA A 103 -0.65 16.44 4.89
CA ALA A 103 0.53 16.78 5.68
C ALA A 103 0.14 17.56 6.95
N ALA A 104 -0.77 18.53 6.85
CA ALA A 104 -1.26 19.28 8.00
C ALA A 104 -1.99 18.42 9.03
N VAL A 105 -2.65 17.35 8.58
CA VAL A 105 -3.39 16.39 9.43
C VAL A 105 -2.47 15.30 10.02
N GLY A 106 -1.20 15.21 9.57
CA GLY A 106 -0.18 14.33 10.15
C GLY A 106 0.13 13.07 9.33
N TYR A 107 -0.04 13.12 7.99
CA TYR A 107 0.48 12.10 7.09
C TYR A 107 1.76 12.63 6.43
N ASP A 108 2.86 11.91 6.58
CA ASP A 108 4.13 12.29 5.96
C ASP A 108 4.06 12.21 4.42
N GLU A 109 4.77 13.09 3.75
CA GLU A 109 4.86 13.04 2.28
C GLU A 109 5.62 11.77 1.85
N CYS A 110 5.12 11.11 0.80
CA CYS A 110 5.78 9.94 0.23
C CYS A 110 7.10 10.34 -0.44
N GLU A 111 8.23 9.80 0.04
CA GLU A 111 9.56 10.02 -0.57
C GLU A 111 9.62 9.59 -2.04
N GLY A 112 8.83 8.59 -2.43
CA GLY A 112 8.70 8.12 -3.81
C GLY A 112 7.83 8.99 -4.71
N GLY A 113 7.27 10.10 -4.20
CA GLY A 113 6.41 11.01 -4.95
C GLY A 113 5.09 10.38 -5.41
N VAL A 114 4.58 9.36 -4.71
CA VAL A 114 3.30 8.66 -5.03
C VAL A 114 2.14 9.49 -4.49
N MET A 115 1.94 10.67 -5.06
CA MET A 115 0.94 11.63 -4.60
C MET A 115 0.24 12.29 -5.79
N SER A 116 -1.02 12.65 -5.64
CA SER A 116 -1.86 13.28 -6.69
C SER A 116 -1.37 14.65 -7.18
N SER A 117 -0.42 15.27 -6.47
CA SER A 117 0.29 16.47 -6.95
C SER A 117 1.36 16.16 -8.01
N ASN A 118 1.69 14.89 -8.21
CA ASN A 118 2.64 14.44 -9.23
C ASN A 118 1.86 14.03 -10.49
N PRO A 119 2.19 14.57 -11.68
CA PRO A 119 1.54 14.22 -12.94
C PRO A 119 1.51 12.72 -13.26
N LEU A 120 2.41 11.92 -12.68
CA LEU A 120 2.43 10.46 -12.83
C LEU A 120 1.19 9.80 -12.21
N TRP A 121 0.61 10.39 -11.18
CA TRP A 121 -0.51 9.85 -10.38
C TRP A 121 -1.78 10.72 -10.48
N CYS A 122 -1.79 11.71 -11.37
CA CYS A 122 -2.91 12.60 -11.64
C CYS A 122 -3.17 12.67 -13.15
N LEU A 123 -3.99 11.75 -13.68
CA LEU A 123 -4.13 11.55 -15.11
C LEU A 123 -5.59 11.36 -15.51
N PRO A 124 -5.94 11.79 -16.76
CA PRO A 124 -7.19 11.33 -17.37
C PRO A 124 -7.14 9.81 -17.59
N GLU A 125 -8.31 9.17 -17.55
CA GLU A 125 -8.45 7.71 -17.61
C GLU A 125 -7.68 7.07 -18.78
N GLU A 126 -7.79 7.63 -19.98
CA GLU A 126 -7.10 7.13 -21.17
C GLU A 126 -5.58 7.26 -21.07
N ALA A 127 -5.09 8.35 -20.50
CA ALA A 127 -3.66 8.52 -20.28
C ALA A 127 -3.13 7.53 -19.20
N MET A 128 -3.92 7.24 -18.17
CA MET A 128 -3.58 6.23 -17.17
C MET A 128 -3.53 4.82 -17.80
N LYS A 129 -4.47 4.47 -18.67
CA LYS A 129 -4.44 3.21 -19.44
C LYS A 129 -3.17 3.08 -20.28
N GLN A 130 -2.83 4.15 -21.01
CA GLN A 130 -1.61 4.20 -21.83
C GLN A 130 -0.35 4.06 -20.96
N GLN A 131 -0.31 4.75 -19.82
CA GLN A 131 0.82 4.69 -18.89
C GLN A 131 1.02 3.30 -18.31
N VAL A 132 -0.05 2.63 -17.86
CA VAL A 132 0.02 1.26 -17.33
C VAL A 132 0.42 0.28 -18.43
N SER A 133 -0.11 0.42 -19.64
CA SER A 133 0.32 -0.36 -20.81
C SER A 133 1.81 -0.15 -21.09
N GLY A 134 2.29 1.09 -21.04
CA GLY A 134 3.71 1.43 -21.21
C GLY A 134 4.60 0.77 -20.17
N TRP A 135 4.21 0.78 -18.89
CA TRP A 135 4.96 0.08 -17.83
C TRP A 135 5.07 -1.43 -18.07
N LEU A 136 3.99 -2.05 -18.52
CA LEU A 136 3.98 -3.48 -18.84
C LEU A 136 4.80 -3.80 -20.09
N GLN A 137 4.81 -2.93 -21.11
CA GLN A 137 5.64 -3.09 -22.31
C GLN A 137 7.12 -2.93 -21.98
N GLN A 138 7.50 -1.92 -21.22
CA GLN A 138 8.85 -1.66 -20.76
C GLN A 138 9.37 -2.81 -19.88
N GLY A 139 8.56 -3.24 -18.89
CA GLY A 139 8.82 -4.41 -18.06
C GLY A 139 10.11 -4.36 -17.24
N ASP A 140 10.75 -3.20 -17.09
CA ASP A 140 11.92 -3.04 -16.23
C ASP A 140 11.50 -2.93 -14.74
N TRP A 141 12.49 -2.90 -13.87
CA TRP A 141 12.27 -2.86 -12.42
C TRP A 141 11.39 -1.69 -11.97
N GLN A 142 11.65 -0.49 -12.50
CA GLN A 142 10.94 0.73 -12.08
C GLN A 142 9.50 0.75 -12.61
N ALA A 143 9.32 0.38 -13.87
CA ALA A 143 8.01 0.31 -14.51
C ALA A 143 7.09 -0.72 -13.81
N LEU A 144 7.62 -1.92 -13.55
CA LEU A 144 6.88 -2.96 -12.82
C LEU A 144 6.60 -2.58 -11.36
N ARG A 145 7.50 -1.82 -10.71
CA ARG A 145 7.24 -1.29 -9.37
C ARG A 145 6.08 -0.29 -9.38
N HIS A 146 6.06 0.65 -10.32
CA HIS A 146 4.95 1.61 -10.46
C HIS A 146 3.62 0.89 -10.74
N MET A 147 3.63 -0.09 -11.65
CA MET A 147 2.44 -0.91 -11.93
C MET A 147 1.94 -1.64 -10.67
N GLN A 148 2.83 -2.22 -9.86
CA GLN A 148 2.46 -2.89 -8.60
C GLN A 148 1.90 -1.91 -7.56
N ILE A 149 2.42 -0.69 -7.47
CA ILE A 149 1.90 0.37 -6.60
C ILE A 149 0.48 0.73 -7.05
N PHE A 150 0.28 0.96 -8.36
CA PHE A 150 -1.04 1.24 -8.93
C PHE A 150 -2.03 0.08 -8.72
N PHE A 151 -1.58 -1.16 -8.89
CA PHE A 151 -2.45 -2.33 -8.72
C PHE A 151 -3.07 -2.45 -7.33
N ASP A 152 -2.34 -2.03 -6.29
CA ASP A 152 -2.84 -2.01 -4.91
C ASP A 152 -3.83 -0.86 -4.63
N SER A 153 -4.24 -0.11 -5.66
CA SER A 153 -5.14 1.03 -5.50
C SER A 153 -6.59 0.64 -5.22
N ARG A 154 -7.29 1.54 -4.52
CA ARG A 154 -8.75 1.53 -4.36
C ARG A 154 -9.29 2.94 -4.38
N VAL A 155 -10.47 3.13 -4.93
CA VAL A 155 -11.16 4.42 -4.88
C VAL A 155 -11.67 4.66 -3.46
N LEU A 156 -11.39 5.83 -2.92
CA LEU A 156 -11.94 6.30 -1.65
C LEU A 156 -13.12 7.25 -1.86
N ILE A 157 -13.02 8.18 -2.81
CA ILE A 157 -14.04 9.20 -3.12
C ILE A 157 -14.21 9.32 -4.64
N GLY A 158 -15.43 9.55 -5.10
CA GLY A 158 -15.76 9.77 -6.51
C GLY A 158 -16.21 8.50 -7.23
N GLU A 159 -15.94 8.43 -8.53
CA GLU A 159 -16.44 7.39 -9.44
C GLU A 159 -15.75 6.04 -9.20
N LYS A 160 -16.47 5.09 -8.57
CA LYS A 160 -15.91 3.83 -8.06
C LYS A 160 -15.27 2.95 -9.11
N ASP A 161 -15.77 2.98 -10.35
CA ASP A 161 -15.38 2.04 -11.39
C ASP A 161 -14.21 2.53 -12.27
N MET A 162 -13.73 3.76 -12.10
CA MET A 162 -12.67 4.35 -12.96
C MET A 162 -11.35 3.56 -12.94
N LEU A 163 -11.03 2.85 -11.87
CA LEU A 163 -9.81 2.02 -11.81
C LEU A 163 -9.95 0.67 -12.50
N THR A 164 -11.17 0.17 -12.62
CA THR A 164 -11.43 -1.21 -13.12
C THR A 164 -10.93 -1.41 -14.56
N PRO A 165 -11.21 -0.54 -15.54
CA PRO A 165 -10.70 -0.69 -16.90
C PRO A 165 -9.16 -0.69 -16.96
N VAL A 166 -8.53 0.15 -16.15
CA VAL A 166 -7.06 0.23 -16.08
C VAL A 166 -6.44 -1.04 -15.51
N LYS A 167 -7.04 -1.60 -14.44
CA LYS A 167 -6.58 -2.88 -13.87
C LYS A 167 -6.79 -4.07 -14.81
N ASN A 168 -7.85 -4.05 -15.61
CA ASN A 168 -8.10 -5.09 -16.61
C ASN A 168 -6.98 -5.16 -17.68
N ILE A 169 -6.34 -4.04 -18.01
CA ILE A 169 -5.15 -4.04 -18.88
C ILE A 169 -4.00 -4.84 -18.26
N ILE A 170 -3.79 -4.72 -16.95
CA ILE A 170 -2.77 -5.51 -16.25
C ILE A 170 -3.07 -7.00 -16.41
N PHE A 171 -4.30 -7.41 -16.16
CA PHE A 171 -4.68 -8.82 -16.23
C PHE A 171 -4.58 -9.39 -17.66
N SER A 172 -5.09 -8.66 -18.66
CA SER A 172 -5.01 -9.11 -20.06
C SER A 172 -3.56 -9.22 -20.53
N THR A 173 -2.73 -8.23 -20.22
CA THR A 173 -1.32 -8.26 -20.61
C THR A 173 -0.55 -9.40 -19.92
N LEU A 174 -0.76 -9.61 -18.62
CA LEU A 174 -0.11 -10.69 -17.88
C LEU A 174 -0.54 -12.08 -18.37
N LYS A 175 -1.77 -12.22 -18.87
CA LYS A 175 -2.25 -13.47 -19.49
C LYS A 175 -1.54 -13.78 -20.81
N GLU A 176 -1.18 -12.76 -21.57
CA GLU A 176 -0.50 -12.89 -22.86
C GLU A 176 1.02 -12.98 -22.73
N ARG A 177 1.59 -12.42 -21.62
CA ARG A 177 3.01 -12.25 -21.40
C ARG A 177 3.48 -12.93 -20.13
N ASN A 178 3.65 -14.24 -20.17
CA ASN A 178 4.14 -15.01 -19.02
C ASN A 178 5.55 -14.60 -18.57
N ASP A 179 6.39 -14.05 -19.47
CA ASP A 179 7.72 -13.52 -19.13
C ASP A 179 7.68 -12.42 -18.06
N LEU A 180 6.56 -11.68 -17.98
CA LEU A 180 6.38 -10.65 -16.95
C LEU A 180 6.25 -11.23 -15.54
N TYR A 181 5.69 -12.45 -15.38
CA TYR A 181 5.64 -13.08 -14.05
C TYR A 181 7.03 -13.38 -13.51
N GLN A 182 7.93 -13.88 -14.37
CA GLN A 182 9.32 -14.09 -13.99
C GLN A 182 9.96 -12.78 -13.50
N ARG A 183 9.78 -11.68 -14.25
CA ARG A 183 10.28 -10.35 -13.87
C ARG A 183 9.64 -9.81 -12.59
N LEU A 184 8.33 -10.02 -12.40
CA LEU A 184 7.64 -9.62 -11.18
C LEU A 184 8.20 -10.35 -9.96
N ILE A 185 8.50 -11.65 -10.07
CA ILE A 185 9.13 -12.42 -8.99
C ILE A 185 10.55 -11.93 -8.74
N GLU A 186 11.35 -11.71 -9.77
CA GLU A 186 12.72 -11.18 -9.65
C GLU A 186 12.72 -9.81 -8.97
N ASN A 187 11.77 -8.95 -9.31
CA ASN A 187 11.61 -7.62 -8.72
C ASN A 187 11.41 -7.63 -7.21
N VAL A 188 10.76 -8.67 -6.67
CA VAL A 188 10.41 -8.80 -5.25
C VAL A 188 11.15 -9.92 -4.52
N ARG A 189 12.02 -10.67 -5.23
CA ARG A 189 12.75 -11.83 -4.70
C ARG A 189 13.84 -11.46 -3.69
N LEU A 190 14.34 -10.24 -3.73
CA LEU A 190 15.37 -9.79 -2.78
C LEU A 190 14.76 -9.56 -1.39
N ILE A 191 14.30 -10.64 -0.78
CA ILE A 191 13.82 -10.63 0.60
C ILE A 191 15.03 -10.47 1.52
N LYS A 192 15.01 -9.39 2.30
CA LYS A 192 16.06 -9.14 3.30
C LYS A 192 16.06 -10.25 4.35
N LYS A 193 17.23 -10.80 4.63
CA LYS A 193 17.36 -11.83 5.66
C LYS A 193 17.31 -11.19 7.05
N GLY A 194 16.24 -11.42 7.79
CA GLY A 194 16.09 -11.01 9.19
C GLY A 194 16.57 -12.04 10.21
N ARG A 195 16.91 -13.26 9.72
CA ARG A 195 17.34 -14.39 10.55
C ARG A 195 18.61 -15.03 9.96
N GLY A 196 19.60 -15.25 10.81
CA GLY A 196 20.84 -15.92 10.45
C GLY A 196 20.74 -17.45 10.44
N VAL A 197 21.82 -18.11 10.01
CA VAL A 197 21.91 -19.59 9.87
C VAL A 197 21.72 -20.28 11.22
N PHE A 198 22.24 -19.70 12.30
CA PHE A 198 22.07 -20.21 13.68
C PHE A 198 20.77 -19.74 14.33
N GLY A 199 19.85 -19.17 13.57
CA GLY A 199 18.57 -18.71 14.09
C GLY A 199 18.60 -17.41 14.89
N GLN A 200 19.73 -16.69 14.93
CA GLN A 200 19.83 -15.35 15.52
C GLN A 200 19.09 -14.32 14.68
N LEU A 201 18.58 -13.27 15.32
CA LEU A 201 18.05 -12.10 14.61
C LEU A 201 19.19 -11.30 13.97
N LEU A 202 18.98 -10.77 12.79
CA LEU A 202 19.93 -9.97 12.04
C LEU A 202 19.45 -8.50 11.98
N PRO A 203 19.78 -7.67 12.98
CA PRO A 203 19.45 -6.25 12.96
C PRO A 203 20.34 -5.47 12.00
N GLU A 204 19.92 -4.24 11.68
CA GLU A 204 20.72 -3.28 10.94
C GLU A 204 22.08 -3.05 11.65
N GLN A 205 23.13 -3.10 10.86
CA GLN A 205 24.50 -3.03 11.38
C GLN A 205 25.04 -1.60 11.45
N LYS A 206 24.44 -0.66 10.68
CA LYS A 206 24.95 0.71 10.50
C LYS A 206 23.81 1.73 10.38
N GLY A 207 24.15 3.00 10.55
CA GLY A 207 23.22 4.13 10.37
C GLY A 207 22.28 4.35 11.54
N SER A 208 21.31 5.24 11.36
CA SER A 208 20.32 5.63 12.41
C SER A 208 19.44 4.47 12.90
N ARG A 209 19.38 3.37 12.14
CA ARG A 209 18.57 2.16 12.47
C ARG A 209 19.41 1.02 13.08
N GLN A 210 20.67 1.28 13.44
CA GLN A 210 21.55 0.24 14.01
C GLN A 210 20.89 -0.44 15.23
N GLY A 211 20.96 -1.78 15.27
CA GLY A 211 20.34 -2.59 16.32
C GLY A 211 18.85 -2.86 16.15
N SER A 212 18.21 -2.31 15.11
CA SER A 212 16.78 -2.51 14.83
C SER A 212 16.55 -3.55 13.72
N LEU A 213 15.42 -4.26 13.78
CA LEU A 213 14.94 -5.14 12.72
C LEU A 213 14.06 -4.37 11.74
N ASP A 214 14.32 -4.54 10.46
CA ASP A 214 13.47 -4.04 9.37
C ASP A 214 12.29 -4.99 9.14
N LEU A 215 11.16 -4.69 9.76
CA LEU A 215 9.95 -5.51 9.64
C LEU A 215 9.31 -5.43 8.24
N LYS A 216 9.49 -4.31 7.55
CA LYS A 216 8.94 -4.06 6.21
C LYS A 216 9.55 -5.03 5.19
N GLN A 217 10.87 -5.14 5.17
CA GLN A 217 11.57 -5.98 4.21
C GLN A 217 11.61 -7.46 4.62
N THR A 218 11.62 -7.76 5.93
CA THR A 218 11.84 -9.14 6.40
C THR A 218 10.56 -9.95 6.60
N ILE A 219 9.40 -9.28 6.81
CA ILE A 219 8.13 -9.96 7.11
C ILE A 219 6.98 -9.42 6.23
N TYR A 220 6.79 -8.10 6.23
CA TYR A 220 5.62 -7.48 5.62
C TYR A 220 5.56 -7.70 4.10
N PHE A 221 6.58 -7.28 3.37
CA PHE A 221 6.59 -7.39 1.92
C PHE A 221 6.55 -8.82 1.38
N PRO A 222 7.19 -9.83 1.96
CA PRO A 222 7.03 -11.21 1.50
C PRO A 222 5.58 -11.69 1.53
N PHE A 223 4.80 -11.39 2.58
CA PHE A 223 3.36 -11.68 2.62
C PHE A 223 2.56 -10.91 1.57
N VAL A 224 2.79 -9.60 1.46
CA VAL A 224 2.09 -8.73 0.49
C VAL A 224 2.38 -9.19 -0.94
N ASN A 225 3.64 -9.47 -1.26
CA ASN A 225 4.05 -9.87 -2.60
C ASN A 225 3.51 -11.25 -2.98
N ALA A 226 3.48 -12.20 -2.03
CA ALA A 226 2.85 -13.50 -2.24
C ALA A 226 1.37 -13.35 -2.65
N ALA A 227 0.60 -12.59 -1.88
CA ALA A 227 -0.81 -12.34 -2.17
C ALA A 227 -1.01 -11.58 -3.49
N ARG A 228 -0.14 -10.60 -3.80
CA ARG A 228 -0.22 -9.81 -5.03
C ARG A 228 0.06 -10.66 -6.27
N LEU A 229 1.07 -11.51 -6.26
CA LEU A 229 1.38 -12.43 -7.37
C LEU A 229 0.21 -13.36 -7.66
N LEU A 230 -0.41 -13.93 -6.63
CA LEU A 230 -1.59 -14.77 -6.79
C LEU A 230 -2.82 -13.97 -7.26
N ALA A 231 -2.97 -12.71 -6.82
CA ALA A 231 -4.04 -11.83 -7.28
C ALA A 231 -3.88 -11.47 -8.77
N PHE A 232 -2.68 -11.27 -9.27
CA PHE A 232 -2.43 -11.14 -10.72
C PHE A 232 -2.88 -12.39 -11.47
N TYR A 233 -2.44 -13.55 -11.01
CA TYR A 233 -2.76 -14.82 -11.66
C TYR A 233 -4.27 -15.12 -11.68
N LYS A 234 -4.96 -14.86 -10.59
CA LYS A 234 -6.41 -15.10 -10.43
C LYS A 234 -7.28 -13.89 -10.80
N GLN A 235 -6.67 -12.82 -11.32
CA GLN A 235 -7.36 -11.60 -11.78
C GLN A 235 -8.26 -10.97 -10.69
N LEU A 236 -7.76 -10.89 -9.46
CA LEU A 236 -8.50 -10.35 -8.32
C LEU A 236 -8.36 -8.82 -8.25
N HIS A 237 -9.47 -8.12 -8.31
CA HIS A 237 -9.51 -6.66 -8.18
C HIS A 237 -9.33 -6.15 -6.74
N VAL A 238 -9.49 -7.01 -5.73
CA VAL A 238 -9.39 -6.63 -4.31
C VAL A 238 -7.97 -6.19 -3.95
N PRO A 239 -7.79 -5.01 -3.33
CA PRO A 239 -6.46 -4.48 -3.06
C PRO A 239 -5.82 -5.03 -1.77
N SER A 240 -6.63 -5.33 -0.73
CA SER A 240 -6.16 -5.76 0.59
C SER A 240 -5.48 -7.13 0.52
N THR A 241 -4.30 -7.27 1.16
CA THR A 241 -3.58 -8.54 1.26
C THR A 241 -4.42 -9.61 1.96
N LEU A 242 -5.10 -9.27 3.06
CA LEU A 242 -5.97 -10.19 3.80
C LEU A 242 -7.15 -10.63 2.93
N SER A 243 -7.77 -9.70 2.18
CA SER A 243 -8.87 -10.02 1.26
C SER A 243 -8.42 -10.90 0.10
N ARG A 244 -7.21 -10.66 -0.46
CA ARG A 244 -6.62 -11.53 -1.50
C ARG A 244 -6.44 -12.95 -0.99
N TYR A 245 -5.90 -13.14 0.21
CA TYR A 245 -5.80 -14.46 0.81
C TYR A 245 -7.15 -15.09 1.07
N ALA A 246 -8.14 -14.33 1.55
CA ALA A 246 -9.49 -14.81 1.80
C ALA A 246 -10.19 -15.28 0.52
N CYS A 247 -10.04 -14.56 -0.60
CA CYS A 247 -10.60 -14.96 -1.91
C CYS A 247 -9.97 -16.24 -2.46
N LEU A 248 -8.80 -16.64 -1.98
CA LEU A 248 -8.02 -17.76 -2.54
C LEU A 248 -7.91 -18.97 -1.60
N GLU A 249 -8.36 -18.85 -0.35
CA GLU A 249 -8.13 -19.90 0.66
C GLU A 249 -8.93 -21.18 0.44
N ASP A 250 -9.97 -21.15 -0.35
CA ASP A 250 -10.74 -22.35 -0.72
C ASP A 250 -10.03 -23.13 -1.84
N ASP A 251 -9.47 -22.44 -2.84
CA ASP A 251 -8.64 -23.06 -3.88
C ASP A 251 -7.28 -23.53 -3.34
N TYR A 252 -6.75 -22.82 -2.36
CA TYR A 252 -5.42 -23.03 -1.79
C TYR A 252 -5.46 -23.00 -0.24
N PRO A 253 -5.88 -24.11 0.42
CA PRO A 253 -6.14 -24.12 1.88
C PRO A 253 -4.99 -23.63 2.77
N ALA A 254 -3.72 -23.79 2.33
CA ALA A 254 -2.57 -23.28 3.05
C ALA A 254 -2.57 -21.75 3.22
N LEU A 255 -3.25 -21.02 2.33
CA LEU A 255 -3.35 -19.54 2.42
C LEU A 255 -4.12 -19.09 3.67
N ARG A 256 -5.03 -19.92 4.20
CA ARG A 256 -5.74 -19.65 5.47
C ARG A 256 -4.78 -19.49 6.64
N PHE A 257 -3.72 -20.30 6.68
CA PHE A 257 -2.65 -20.17 7.67
C PHE A 257 -1.88 -18.85 7.48
N TYR A 258 -1.45 -18.52 6.26
CA TYR A 258 -0.69 -17.31 5.99
C TYR A 258 -1.50 -16.05 6.22
N LYS A 259 -2.80 -16.03 5.87
CA LYS A 259 -3.74 -14.95 6.20
C LYS A 259 -3.76 -14.67 7.70
N ARG A 260 -3.92 -15.71 8.53
CA ARG A 260 -3.91 -15.57 9.99
C ARG A 260 -2.57 -15.02 10.49
N GLN A 261 -1.46 -15.56 10.01
CA GLN A 261 -0.13 -15.11 10.43
C GLN A 261 0.14 -13.65 10.05
N PHE A 262 -0.31 -13.22 8.88
CA PHE A 262 -0.20 -11.83 8.47
C PHE A 262 -1.09 -10.91 9.32
N SER A 263 -2.32 -11.31 9.62
CA SER A 263 -3.21 -10.55 10.52
C SER A 263 -2.59 -10.39 11.93
N GLU A 264 -2.09 -11.48 12.52
CA GLU A 264 -1.40 -11.44 13.81
C GLU A 264 -0.16 -10.54 13.80
N PHE A 265 0.59 -10.53 12.69
CA PHE A 265 1.73 -9.64 12.48
C PHE A 265 1.32 -8.16 12.40
N LEU A 266 0.24 -7.84 11.68
CA LEU A 266 -0.28 -6.46 11.62
C LEU A 266 -0.66 -5.95 13.01
N GLN A 267 -1.36 -6.76 13.81
CA GLN A 267 -1.71 -6.45 15.20
C GLN A 267 -0.47 -6.26 16.08
N PHE A 268 0.53 -7.13 15.93
CA PHE A 268 1.79 -6.99 16.66
C PHE A 268 2.48 -5.68 16.31
N ARG A 269 2.54 -5.33 15.02
CA ARG A 269 3.12 -4.08 14.54
C ARG A 269 2.47 -2.86 15.20
N LEU A 270 1.13 -2.81 15.26
CA LEU A 270 0.41 -1.71 15.90
C LEU A 270 0.81 -1.53 17.37
N ARG A 271 0.79 -2.62 18.16
CA ARG A 271 1.17 -2.57 19.58
C ARG A 271 2.62 -2.13 19.82
N LYS A 272 3.51 -2.33 18.84
CA LYS A 272 4.94 -1.93 18.96
C LYS A 272 5.21 -0.51 18.52
N VAL A 273 4.40 0.01 17.62
CA VAL A 273 4.54 1.38 17.09
C VAL A 273 3.94 2.44 18.02
N GLU A 274 3.07 2.04 18.97
CA GLU A 274 2.44 2.96 19.96
C GLU A 274 3.43 3.92 20.65
N LYS A 275 4.69 3.49 20.80
CA LYS A 275 5.75 4.25 21.48
C LYS A 275 6.70 4.96 20.50
N SER A 276 6.38 5.03 19.21
CA SER A 276 7.26 5.62 18.20
C SER A 276 6.86 7.05 17.87
N ASP A 277 7.85 7.90 17.66
CA ASP A 277 7.69 9.31 17.34
C ASP A 277 7.79 9.57 15.83
N GLY A 278 6.90 8.96 15.01
CA GLY A 278 6.77 9.26 13.59
C GLY A 278 6.89 8.07 12.64
N TYR A 279 6.59 8.31 11.35
CA TYR A 279 6.52 7.30 10.28
C TYR A 279 7.81 6.49 10.11
N ASP A 280 8.94 7.13 10.24
CA ASP A 280 10.25 6.48 10.10
C ASP A 280 10.47 5.28 11.04
N HIS A 281 9.81 5.27 12.20
CA HIS A 281 9.94 4.23 13.20
C HIS A 281 8.96 3.05 13.02
N VAL A 282 7.92 3.21 12.19
CA VAL A 282 6.85 2.21 11.99
C VAL A 282 7.37 0.86 11.51
N HIS A 283 8.47 0.87 10.78
CA HIS A 283 9.02 -0.32 10.14
C HIS A 283 10.24 -0.92 10.85
N TYR A 284 10.75 -0.23 11.88
CA TYR A 284 11.96 -0.64 12.58
C TYR A 284 11.71 -0.90 14.06
N ILE A 285 12.15 -2.04 14.55
CA ILE A 285 12.00 -2.42 15.97
C ILE A 285 13.37 -2.69 16.58
N PRO A 286 13.78 -1.98 17.64
CA PRO A 286 15.02 -2.26 18.33
C PRO A 286 14.99 -3.67 18.94
N VAL A 287 16.00 -4.53 18.66
CA VAL A 287 16.03 -5.92 19.15
C VAL A 287 16.08 -5.98 20.67
N GLN A 288 16.66 -4.98 21.31
CA GLN A 288 16.75 -4.87 22.78
C GLN A 288 15.39 -4.59 23.45
N SER A 289 14.42 -3.99 22.74
CA SER A 289 13.07 -3.75 23.28
C SER A 289 12.17 -4.98 23.27
N LEU A 290 12.63 -6.08 22.65
CA LEU A 290 11.86 -7.31 22.48
C LEU A 290 12.14 -8.31 23.60
N ASN A 291 11.08 -8.85 24.19
CA ASN A 291 11.17 -9.98 25.10
C ASN A 291 11.46 -11.32 24.35
N PRO A 292 11.83 -12.40 25.05
CA PRO A 292 12.15 -13.68 24.41
C PRO A 292 11.00 -14.28 23.58
N GLY A 293 9.74 -14.12 24.00
CA GLY A 293 8.56 -14.57 23.29
C GLY A 293 8.37 -13.83 21.97
N GLU A 294 8.52 -12.52 21.98
CA GLU A 294 8.44 -11.66 20.80
C GLU A 294 9.55 -11.95 19.79
N LYS A 295 10.78 -12.18 20.28
CA LYS A 295 11.90 -12.61 19.43
C LYS A 295 11.60 -13.94 18.73
N LYS A 296 11.01 -14.89 19.46
CA LYS A 296 10.59 -16.18 18.90
C LYS A 296 9.50 -16.00 17.84
N GLN A 297 8.50 -15.16 18.13
CA GLN A 297 7.38 -14.91 17.22
C GLN A 297 7.83 -14.20 15.94
N LEU A 298 8.70 -13.18 16.02
CA LEU A 298 9.26 -12.52 14.83
C LEU A 298 10.04 -13.47 13.93
N LYS A 299 10.85 -14.37 14.52
CA LYS A 299 11.54 -15.41 13.76
C LYS A 299 10.58 -16.38 13.05
N ALA A 300 9.45 -16.68 13.67
CA ALA A 300 8.40 -17.49 13.08
C ALA A 300 7.74 -16.78 11.89
N TRP A 301 7.37 -15.49 12.03
CA TRP A 301 6.79 -14.71 10.93
C TRP A 301 7.76 -14.49 9.77
N MET A 302 9.06 -14.28 10.05
CA MET A 302 10.09 -14.23 8.98
C MET A 302 10.13 -15.52 8.17
N LYS A 303 9.99 -16.66 8.85
CA LYS A 303 9.90 -17.97 8.17
C LYS A 303 8.60 -18.09 7.38
N TYR A 304 7.45 -17.83 8.01
CA TYR A 304 6.13 -17.99 7.38
C TYR A 304 5.91 -17.06 6.21
N SER A 305 6.39 -15.82 6.28
CA SER A 305 6.28 -14.86 5.17
C SER A 305 7.10 -15.31 3.95
N HIS A 306 8.30 -15.86 4.19
CA HIS A 306 9.11 -16.46 3.14
C HIS A 306 8.45 -17.70 2.53
N GLU A 307 7.92 -18.60 3.39
CA GLU A 307 7.18 -19.79 2.94
C GLU A 307 5.92 -19.42 2.13
N ALA A 308 5.21 -18.35 2.51
CA ALA A 308 4.07 -17.84 1.75
C ALA A 308 4.50 -17.39 0.33
N PHE A 309 5.63 -16.68 0.23
CA PHE A 309 6.18 -16.25 -1.06
C PHE A 309 6.62 -17.44 -1.93
N GLU A 310 7.34 -18.41 -1.36
CA GLU A 310 7.72 -19.63 -2.04
C GLU A 310 6.49 -20.47 -2.47
N TYR A 311 5.44 -20.50 -1.64
CA TYR A 311 4.20 -21.19 -1.96
C TYR A 311 3.49 -20.56 -3.15
N ALA A 312 3.43 -19.22 -3.21
CA ALA A 312 2.89 -18.50 -4.37
C ALA A 312 3.69 -18.83 -5.65
N GLY A 313 5.02 -18.83 -5.59
CA GLY A 313 5.87 -19.25 -6.71
C GLY A 313 5.59 -20.67 -7.18
N LYS A 314 5.40 -21.63 -6.25
CA LYS A 314 5.03 -23.03 -6.58
C LYS A 314 3.67 -23.14 -7.27
N ILE A 315 2.68 -22.33 -6.85
CA ILE A 315 1.37 -22.29 -7.52
C ILE A 315 1.54 -21.82 -8.97
N LEU A 316 2.25 -20.71 -9.19
CA LEU A 316 2.48 -20.13 -10.51
C LEU A 316 3.27 -21.10 -11.43
N SER A 317 4.29 -21.76 -10.90
CA SER A 317 5.06 -22.76 -11.64
C SER A 317 4.21 -23.96 -12.04
N LYS A 318 3.37 -24.50 -11.14
CA LYS A 318 2.44 -25.59 -11.46
C LYS A 318 1.39 -25.19 -12.49
N ALA A 319 1.05 -23.92 -12.56
CA ALA A 319 0.11 -23.38 -13.53
C ALA A 319 0.76 -23.10 -14.91
N GLY A 320 2.05 -23.36 -15.07
CA GLY A 320 2.77 -23.10 -16.32
C GLY A 320 2.97 -21.60 -16.62
N VAL A 321 2.93 -20.76 -15.58
CA VAL A 321 3.09 -19.30 -15.70
C VAL A 321 4.55 -18.90 -15.48
N LEU A 322 5.33 -19.78 -14.85
CA LEU A 322 6.78 -19.63 -14.59
C LEU A 322 7.56 -20.74 -15.25
#